data_1a6a2982416ae23f615d9caf7f633f46
#
_entry.id   1a6a2982416ae23f615d9caf7f633f46
#
_cell.length_a   1.000
_cell.length_b   1.000
_cell.length_c   1.000
_cell.angle_alpha   90.00
_cell.angle_beta   90.00
_cell.angle_gamma   90.00
#
_symmetry.space_group_name_H-M   'P 1'
#
loop_
_entity.id
_entity.type
_entity.pdbx_description
1 polymer ?
#
loop_
_entity_poly.entity_id
_entity_poly.type
_entity_poly.pdbx_seq_one_letter_code
_entity_poly.pdbx_strand_id
1 'polypeptide(L)'
;MGVSGCGKSTVAAMLAEALGCGFVEADDYHSQTNKDKMSRGVPLTDEDRLPWLESLRDAIRDRLGRGEDVAVSCSALRLGYREVLREGDRNYKPGSYGSCRVKFVCLEASAEVIAERVERRAAEGDHFMPASLVRSQLDLLEIDAAEGITVVDATVPAHAIVEATITQFREELASTAR
;
A
#
# COMPACT_ATOMS: atom_id res chain seq x y z
N MET A 1 0.72 -2.79 0.85
CA MET A 1 1.68 -2.08 -0.01
C MET A 1 2.35 -3.05 -0.98
N GLY A 2 3.21 -2.56 -1.87
CA GLY A 2 3.95 -3.37 -2.83
C GLY A 2 3.90 -2.81 -4.25
N VAL A 3 4.57 -3.47 -5.19
CA VAL A 3 4.69 -3.01 -6.58
C VAL A 3 3.38 -3.12 -7.36
N SER A 4 3.29 -2.47 -8.53
CA SER A 4 2.14 -2.63 -9.43
C SER A 4 2.00 -4.10 -9.85
N GLY A 5 0.77 -4.59 -9.94
CA GLY A 5 0.49 -6.00 -10.31
C GLY A 5 0.48 -6.99 -9.15
N CYS A 6 0.92 -6.63 -7.92
CA CYS A 6 0.92 -7.58 -6.79
C CYS A 6 -0.46 -7.84 -6.16
N GLY A 7 -1.51 -7.09 -6.53
CA GLY A 7 -2.89 -7.35 -6.06
C GLY A 7 -3.38 -6.45 -4.92
N LYS A 8 -2.71 -5.33 -4.65
CA LYS A 8 -3.05 -4.41 -3.55
C LYS A 8 -4.51 -4.00 -3.47
N SER A 9 -5.06 -3.49 -4.56
CA SER A 9 -6.44 -2.99 -4.62
C SER A 9 -7.44 -4.09 -4.28
N THR A 10 -7.25 -5.29 -4.81
CA THR A 10 -8.11 -6.45 -4.54
C THR A 10 -8.06 -6.83 -3.06
N VAL A 11 -6.85 -7.00 -2.51
CA VAL A 11 -6.67 -7.38 -1.10
C VAL A 11 -7.19 -6.29 -0.16
N ALA A 12 -6.91 -5.01 -0.45
CA ALA A 12 -7.36 -3.91 0.40
C ALA A 12 -8.88 -3.73 0.39
N ALA A 13 -9.54 -3.90 -0.77
CA ALA A 13 -11.01 -3.86 -0.86
C ALA A 13 -11.65 -5.01 -0.09
N MET A 14 -11.14 -6.24 -0.23
CA MET A 14 -11.63 -7.41 0.52
C MET A 14 -11.36 -7.26 2.03
N LEU A 15 -10.24 -6.68 2.42
CA LEU A 15 -9.92 -6.41 3.82
C LEU A 15 -10.88 -5.38 4.41
N ALA A 16 -11.19 -4.31 3.66
CA ALA A 16 -12.16 -3.31 4.07
C ALA A 16 -13.56 -3.91 4.28
N GLU A 17 -14.00 -4.77 3.37
CA GLU A 17 -15.27 -5.49 3.49
C GLU A 17 -15.29 -6.40 4.73
N ALA A 18 -14.26 -7.20 4.92
CA ALA A 18 -14.16 -8.15 6.04
C ALA A 18 -14.06 -7.46 7.42
N LEU A 19 -13.49 -6.26 7.48
CA LEU A 19 -13.39 -5.44 8.70
C LEU A 19 -14.59 -4.48 8.89
N GLY A 20 -15.43 -4.32 7.86
CA GLY A 20 -16.53 -3.33 7.89
C GLY A 20 -16.02 -1.89 7.93
N CYS A 21 -14.86 -1.61 7.33
CA CYS A 21 -14.23 -0.29 7.34
C CYS A 21 -14.19 0.37 5.95
N GLY A 22 -13.70 1.62 5.88
CA GLY A 22 -13.54 2.33 4.61
C GLY A 22 -12.43 1.74 3.75
N PHE A 23 -12.52 1.95 2.43
CA PHE A 23 -11.46 1.65 1.46
C PHE A 23 -10.99 2.94 0.78
N VAL A 24 -9.69 3.07 0.59
CA VAL A 24 -9.05 4.16 -0.15
C VAL A 24 -8.09 3.57 -1.19
N GLU A 25 -8.31 3.92 -2.46
CA GLU A 25 -7.38 3.62 -3.54
C GLU A 25 -6.44 4.82 -3.73
N ALA A 26 -5.16 4.61 -3.47
CA ALA A 26 -4.17 5.68 -3.53
C ALA A 26 -4.00 6.25 -4.94
N ASP A 27 -4.20 5.45 -5.98
CA ASP A 27 -4.05 5.89 -7.37
C ASP A 27 -5.09 6.97 -7.76
N ASP A 28 -6.22 7.05 -7.04
CA ASP A 28 -7.22 8.10 -7.27
C ASP A 28 -6.72 9.49 -6.86
N TYR A 29 -5.77 9.55 -5.93
CA TYR A 29 -5.19 10.80 -5.40
C TYR A 29 -4.07 11.38 -6.25
N HIS A 30 -3.59 10.66 -7.28
CA HIS A 30 -2.59 11.21 -8.18
C HIS A 30 -3.14 12.38 -9.00
N SER A 31 -2.33 13.42 -9.11
CA SER A 31 -2.60 14.53 -10.04
C SER A 31 -2.67 14.04 -11.49
N GLN A 32 -3.38 14.77 -12.34
CA GLN A 32 -3.43 14.43 -13.77
C GLN A 32 -2.02 14.39 -14.38
N THR A 33 -1.15 15.30 -13.98
CA THR A 33 0.26 15.32 -14.43
C THR A 33 1.00 14.02 -14.08
N ASN A 34 0.78 13.48 -12.88
CA ASN A 34 1.39 12.20 -12.47
C ASN A 34 0.80 11.03 -13.27
N LYS A 35 -0.52 11.01 -13.47
CA LYS A 35 -1.18 10.00 -14.30
C LYS A 35 -0.67 10.02 -15.74
N ASP A 36 -0.46 11.20 -16.32
CA ASP A 36 0.09 11.38 -17.66
C ASP A 36 1.56 10.94 -17.76
N LYS A 37 2.37 11.17 -16.72
CA LYS A 37 3.74 10.66 -16.66
C LYS A 37 3.74 9.13 -16.65
N MET A 38 2.98 8.53 -15.75
CA MET A 38 2.91 7.07 -15.60
C MET A 38 2.39 6.38 -16.87
N SER A 39 1.36 6.92 -17.52
CA SER A 39 0.81 6.35 -18.77
C SER A 39 1.82 6.34 -19.91
N ARG A 40 2.79 7.27 -19.90
CA ARG A 40 3.90 7.33 -20.87
C ARG A 40 5.12 6.50 -20.45
N GLY A 41 5.02 5.74 -19.35
CA GLY A 41 6.14 4.95 -18.83
C GLY A 41 7.25 5.77 -18.16
N VAL A 42 6.96 7.01 -17.78
CA VAL A 42 7.92 7.89 -17.08
C VAL A 42 7.77 7.68 -15.56
N PRO A 43 8.82 7.21 -14.87
CA PRO A 43 8.78 7.07 -13.42
C PRO A 43 8.55 8.41 -12.73
N LEU A 44 7.76 8.41 -11.65
CA LEU A 44 7.60 9.59 -10.81
C LEU A 44 8.86 9.82 -9.96
N THR A 45 9.23 11.08 -9.79
CA THR A 45 10.27 11.50 -8.83
C THR A 45 9.70 11.58 -7.42
N ASP A 46 10.58 11.80 -6.42
CA ASP A 46 10.14 12.02 -5.04
C ASP A 46 9.31 13.32 -4.92
N GLU A 47 9.67 14.37 -5.67
CA GLU A 47 8.91 15.62 -5.74
C GLU A 47 7.50 15.43 -6.34
N ASP A 48 7.37 14.55 -7.33
CA ASP A 48 6.06 14.19 -7.90
C ASP A 48 5.19 13.45 -6.89
N ARG A 49 5.81 12.60 -6.05
CA ARG A 49 5.10 11.74 -5.09
C ARG A 49 4.70 12.45 -3.81
N LEU A 50 5.49 13.41 -3.34
CA LEU A 50 5.28 14.02 -2.03
C LEU A 50 3.88 14.63 -1.86
N PRO A 51 3.35 15.47 -2.79
CA PRO A 51 1.99 16.02 -2.66
C PRO A 51 0.89 14.94 -2.66
N TRP A 52 1.10 13.86 -3.41
CA TRP A 52 0.20 12.72 -3.43
C TRP A 52 0.19 11.95 -2.10
N LEU A 53 1.37 11.68 -1.51
CA LEU A 53 1.50 11.04 -0.20
C LEU A 53 0.91 11.90 0.91
N GLU A 54 1.09 13.22 0.85
CA GLU A 54 0.49 14.17 1.80
C GLU A 54 -1.03 14.16 1.74
N SER A 55 -1.61 14.08 0.54
CA SER A 55 -3.06 13.96 0.37
C SER A 55 -3.60 12.66 0.98
N LEU A 56 -2.87 11.55 0.81
CA LEU A 56 -3.22 10.26 1.42
C LEU A 56 -3.07 10.30 2.94
N ARG A 57 -1.97 10.87 3.46
CA ARG A 57 -1.78 11.10 4.89
C ARG A 57 -2.96 11.85 5.50
N ASP A 58 -3.41 12.90 4.84
CA ASP A 58 -4.51 13.72 5.35
C ASP A 58 -5.84 12.95 5.31
N ALA A 59 -6.09 12.15 4.27
CA ALA A 59 -7.24 11.26 4.21
C ALA A 59 -7.23 10.20 5.32
N ILE A 60 -6.08 9.59 5.62
CA ILE A 60 -5.90 8.66 6.74
C ILE A 60 -6.16 9.38 8.07
N ARG A 61 -5.57 10.56 8.25
CA ARG A 61 -5.72 11.38 9.47
C ARG A 61 -7.18 11.73 9.77
N ASP A 62 -7.92 12.10 8.74
CA ASP A 62 -9.35 12.44 8.88
C ASP A 62 -10.18 11.24 9.32
N ARG A 63 -9.91 10.04 8.78
CA ARG A 63 -10.58 8.79 9.18
C ARG A 63 -10.24 8.44 10.63
N LEU A 64 -8.95 8.38 10.95
CA LEU A 64 -8.50 8.09 12.30
C LEU A 64 -9.01 9.10 13.34
N GLY A 65 -9.14 10.38 12.94
CA GLY A 65 -9.69 11.45 13.79
C GLY A 65 -11.16 11.29 14.10
N ARG A 66 -11.92 10.62 13.24
CA ARG A 66 -13.33 10.24 13.47
C ARG A 66 -13.50 8.90 14.17
N GLY A 67 -12.39 8.23 14.52
CA GLY A 67 -12.44 6.88 15.10
C GLY A 67 -12.79 5.79 14.08
N GLU A 68 -12.63 6.07 12.79
CA GLU A 68 -12.90 5.14 11.70
C GLU A 68 -11.62 4.40 11.31
N ASP A 69 -11.74 3.10 11.07
CA ASP A 69 -10.68 2.33 10.43
C ASP A 69 -10.77 2.46 8.90
N VAL A 70 -9.63 2.30 8.22
CA VAL A 70 -9.56 2.39 6.76
C VAL A 70 -8.48 1.45 6.21
N ALA A 71 -8.82 0.70 5.18
CA ALA A 71 -7.85 -0.03 4.37
C ALA A 71 -7.40 0.83 3.18
N VAL A 72 -6.10 0.95 2.99
CA VAL A 72 -5.51 1.79 1.93
C VAL A 72 -4.68 0.95 0.98
N SER A 73 -5.00 0.99 -0.31
CA SER A 73 -4.16 0.43 -1.38
C SER A 73 -3.15 1.47 -1.81
N CYS A 74 -1.89 1.30 -1.46
CA CYS A 74 -0.80 2.24 -1.81
C CYS A 74 0.48 1.47 -2.09
N SER A 75 1.31 1.92 -3.04
CA SER A 75 2.61 1.29 -3.30
C SER A 75 3.56 1.41 -2.11
N ALA A 76 3.71 2.58 -1.51
CA ALA A 76 4.48 2.87 -0.29
C ALA A 76 5.89 2.22 -0.27
N LEU A 77 6.63 2.30 -1.40
CA LEU A 77 7.81 1.48 -1.68
C LEU A 77 9.02 1.82 -0.80
N ARG A 78 9.20 3.08 -0.39
CA ARG A 78 10.33 3.55 0.40
C ARG A 78 9.95 3.84 1.84
N LEU A 79 10.91 3.71 2.75
CA LEU A 79 10.75 4.12 4.14
C LEU A 79 10.21 5.56 4.25
N GLY A 80 10.81 6.51 3.53
CA GLY A 80 10.37 7.91 3.56
C GLY A 80 8.90 8.12 3.16
N TYR A 81 8.37 7.31 2.21
CA TYR A 81 6.95 7.36 1.83
C TYR A 81 6.05 6.83 2.93
N ARG A 82 6.47 5.75 3.60
CA ARG A 82 5.74 5.17 4.72
C ARG A 82 5.75 6.08 5.94
N GLU A 83 6.86 6.81 6.17
CA GLU A 83 6.94 7.82 7.22
C GLU A 83 5.88 8.92 7.03
N VAL A 84 5.73 9.46 5.80
CA VAL A 84 4.68 10.44 5.49
C VAL A 84 3.28 9.86 5.79
N LEU A 85 3.01 8.61 5.40
CA LEU A 85 1.69 7.99 5.64
C LEU A 85 1.44 7.74 7.14
N ARG A 86 2.48 7.36 7.92
CA ARG A 86 2.39 7.18 9.38
C ARG A 86 2.00 8.45 10.11
N GLU A 87 2.38 9.63 9.60
CA GLU A 87 1.96 10.92 10.15
C GLU A 87 0.44 11.15 10.09
N GLY A 88 -0.32 10.30 9.39
CA GLY A 88 -1.77 10.23 9.52
C GLY A 88 -2.23 9.93 10.95
N ASP A 89 -1.47 9.14 11.70
CA ASP A 89 -1.62 9.03 13.15
C ASP A 89 -0.97 10.23 13.85
N ARG A 90 -1.76 11.09 14.47
CA ARG A 90 -1.29 12.31 15.16
C ARG A 90 -0.34 12.03 16.33
N ASN A 91 -0.35 10.81 16.86
CA ASN A 91 0.50 10.40 17.96
C ASN A 91 1.81 9.75 17.49
N TYR A 92 1.95 9.51 16.18
CA TYR A 92 3.14 8.91 15.63
C TYR A 92 4.37 9.78 15.85
N LYS A 93 5.47 9.13 16.22
CA LYS A 93 6.81 9.72 16.25
C LYS A 93 7.74 8.86 15.41
N PRO A 94 8.62 9.43 14.59
CA PRO A 94 9.56 8.67 13.78
C PRO A 94 10.27 7.57 14.57
N GLY A 95 10.27 6.34 14.05
CA GLY A 95 10.83 5.17 14.72
C GLY A 95 9.92 4.47 15.75
N SER A 96 8.75 5.03 16.07
CA SER A 96 7.80 4.41 17.02
C SER A 96 6.80 3.50 16.32
N TYR A 97 7.28 2.56 15.50
CA TYR A 97 6.46 1.75 14.60
C TYR A 97 5.44 0.86 15.32
N GLY A 98 5.81 0.27 16.43
CA GLY A 98 4.93 -0.64 17.20
C GLY A 98 3.66 0.03 17.70
N SER A 99 3.76 1.29 18.16
CA SER A 99 2.63 2.07 18.68
C SER A 99 1.84 2.83 17.62
N CYS A 100 2.32 2.92 16.38
CA CYS A 100 1.64 3.60 15.28
C CYS A 100 0.36 2.87 14.89
N ARG A 101 -0.73 3.61 14.73
CA ARG A 101 -2.01 3.08 14.25
C ARG A 101 -2.00 2.71 12.76
N VAL A 102 -1.09 3.31 11.98
CA VAL A 102 -0.93 2.99 10.55
C VAL A 102 0.00 1.78 10.44
N LYS A 103 -0.56 0.64 10.03
CA LYS A 103 0.16 -0.62 9.84
C LYS A 103 0.33 -0.92 8.35
N PHE A 104 1.40 -1.61 8.02
CA PHE A 104 1.70 -1.96 6.63
C PHE A 104 1.73 -3.47 6.42
N VAL A 105 1.08 -3.91 5.35
CA VAL A 105 1.17 -5.27 4.81
C VAL A 105 1.78 -5.17 3.41
N CYS A 106 2.92 -5.82 3.20
CA CYS A 106 3.59 -5.88 1.90
C CYS A 106 3.22 -7.14 1.16
N LEU A 107 2.64 -6.98 -0.02
CA LEU A 107 2.35 -8.07 -0.94
C LEU A 107 3.59 -8.32 -1.81
N GLU A 108 4.24 -9.47 -1.62
CA GLU A 108 5.45 -9.85 -2.31
C GLU A 108 5.18 -10.97 -3.33
N ALA A 109 5.76 -10.85 -4.51
CA ALA A 109 5.82 -11.92 -5.50
C ALA A 109 7.08 -11.76 -6.34
N SER A 110 7.50 -12.82 -7.05
CA SER A 110 8.65 -12.73 -7.94
C SER A 110 8.39 -11.75 -9.10
N ALA A 111 9.48 -11.23 -9.67
CA ALA A 111 9.40 -10.30 -10.80
C ALA A 111 8.66 -10.92 -12.00
N GLU A 112 8.83 -12.23 -12.21
CA GLU A 112 8.19 -12.99 -13.28
C GLU A 112 6.66 -13.01 -13.09
N VAL A 113 6.19 -13.35 -11.89
CA VAL A 113 4.76 -13.38 -11.57
C VAL A 113 4.12 -12.00 -11.71
N ILE A 114 4.84 -10.95 -11.26
CA ILE A 114 4.37 -9.56 -11.42
C ILE A 114 4.27 -9.19 -12.90
N ALA A 115 5.30 -9.51 -13.71
CA ALA A 115 5.31 -9.22 -15.15
C ALA A 115 4.14 -9.89 -15.87
N GLU A 116 3.93 -11.19 -15.64
CA GLU A 116 2.78 -11.93 -16.23
C GLU A 116 1.43 -11.29 -15.87
N ARG A 117 1.26 -10.86 -14.63
CA ARG A 117 0.01 -10.22 -14.17
C ARG A 117 -0.21 -8.86 -14.83
N VAL A 118 0.85 -8.07 -14.99
CA VAL A 118 0.78 -6.76 -15.63
C VAL A 118 0.51 -6.90 -17.12
N GLU A 119 1.17 -7.83 -17.82
CA GLU A 119 0.95 -8.12 -19.23
C GLU A 119 -0.50 -8.58 -19.50
N ARG A 120 -1.03 -9.48 -18.66
CA ARG A 120 -2.42 -9.94 -18.79
C ARG A 120 -3.40 -8.78 -18.64
N ARG A 121 -3.23 -7.89 -17.64
CA ARG A 121 -4.10 -6.72 -17.47
C ARG A 121 -4.00 -5.73 -18.63
N ALA A 122 -2.81 -5.56 -19.19
CA ALA A 122 -2.61 -4.71 -20.37
C ALA A 122 -3.37 -5.27 -21.60
N ALA A 123 -3.40 -6.60 -21.77
CA ALA A 123 -4.16 -7.27 -22.82
C ALA A 123 -5.68 -7.15 -22.64
N GLU A 124 -6.16 -7.05 -21.40
CA GLU A 124 -7.56 -6.84 -21.03
C GLU A 124 -8.00 -5.37 -21.15
N GLY A 125 -7.08 -4.44 -21.43
CA GLY A 125 -7.36 -3.00 -21.62
C GLY A 125 -7.59 -2.21 -20.33
N ASP A 126 -7.30 -2.78 -19.19
CA ASP A 126 -7.71 -2.28 -17.86
C ASP A 126 -6.57 -1.62 -17.07
N HIS A 127 -5.42 -1.29 -17.70
CA HIS A 127 -4.28 -0.79 -16.94
C HIS A 127 -3.53 0.35 -17.62
N PHE A 128 -3.40 1.47 -16.89
CA PHE A 128 -2.67 2.67 -17.36
C PHE A 128 -1.15 2.61 -17.08
N MET A 129 -0.64 1.60 -16.35
CA MET A 129 0.77 1.51 -15.98
C MET A 129 1.52 0.50 -16.86
N PRO A 130 2.48 0.96 -17.68
CA PRO A 130 3.30 0.09 -18.49
C PRO A 130 4.16 -0.89 -17.68
N ALA A 131 4.37 -2.10 -18.19
CA ALA A 131 5.23 -3.11 -17.57
C ALA A 131 6.67 -2.62 -17.33
N SER A 132 7.15 -1.67 -18.15
CA SER A 132 8.47 -1.04 -17.97
C SER A 132 8.67 -0.35 -16.62
N LEU A 133 7.58 0.11 -15.98
CA LEU A 133 7.66 0.72 -14.66
C LEU A 133 7.75 -0.30 -13.51
N VAL A 134 7.43 -1.56 -13.74
CA VAL A 134 7.51 -2.60 -12.69
C VAL A 134 8.93 -2.74 -12.18
N ARG A 135 9.92 -2.79 -13.08
CA ARG A 135 11.32 -2.91 -12.68
C ARG A 135 11.77 -1.76 -11.79
N SER A 136 11.45 -0.53 -12.19
CA SER A 136 11.79 0.64 -11.38
C SER A 136 11.12 0.64 -10.00
N GLN A 137 9.94 0.06 -9.88
CA GLN A 137 9.26 -0.10 -8.58
C GLN A 137 9.91 -1.19 -7.73
N LEU A 138 10.32 -2.31 -8.32
CA LEU A 138 11.06 -3.34 -7.61
C LEU A 138 12.41 -2.81 -7.08
N ASP A 139 13.12 -2.00 -7.87
CA ASP A 139 14.39 -1.37 -7.47
C ASP A 139 14.20 -0.31 -6.35
N LEU A 140 12.98 0.25 -6.22
CA LEU A 140 12.63 1.20 -5.17
C LEU A 140 12.10 0.55 -3.89
N LEU A 141 11.62 -0.71 -3.96
CA LEU A 141 11.03 -1.39 -2.81
C LEU A 141 12.11 -1.71 -1.79
N GLU A 142 12.03 -1.06 -0.67
CA GLU A 142 12.87 -1.31 0.50
C GLU A 142 12.00 -1.65 1.71
N ILE A 143 12.39 -2.66 2.49
CA ILE A 143 11.71 -3.07 3.72
C ILE A 143 12.76 -3.19 4.80
N ASP A 144 12.59 -2.43 5.88
CA ASP A 144 13.40 -2.55 7.09
C ASP A 144 12.64 -3.41 8.10
N ALA A 145 13.31 -4.42 8.65
CA ALA A 145 12.74 -5.29 9.66
C ALA A 145 12.28 -4.53 10.92
N ALA A 146 12.93 -3.40 11.24
CA ALA A 146 12.56 -2.56 12.36
C ALA A 146 11.16 -1.91 12.23
N GLU A 147 10.66 -1.79 11.00
CA GLU A 147 9.34 -1.18 10.74
C GLU A 147 8.15 -2.06 11.13
N GLY A 148 8.37 -3.35 11.40
CA GLY A 148 7.29 -4.29 11.71
C GLY A 148 6.31 -4.48 10.56
N ILE A 149 6.76 -4.39 9.30
CA ILE A 149 5.93 -4.62 8.12
C ILE A 149 5.64 -6.12 8.00
N THR A 150 4.37 -6.47 7.89
CA THR A 150 3.97 -7.85 7.58
C THR A 150 4.19 -8.12 6.09
N VAL A 151 5.07 -9.04 5.76
CA VAL A 151 5.30 -9.47 4.38
C VAL A 151 4.49 -10.74 4.11
N VAL A 152 3.70 -10.74 3.04
CA VAL A 152 2.83 -11.86 2.66
C VAL A 152 3.07 -12.24 1.21
N ASP A 153 3.01 -13.55 0.94
CA ASP A 153 3.12 -14.10 -0.42
C ASP A 153 1.86 -13.72 -1.24
N ALA A 154 2.07 -12.88 -2.25
CA ALA A 154 1.00 -12.43 -3.15
C ALA A 154 0.60 -13.49 -4.21
N THR A 155 1.20 -14.67 -4.22
CA THR A 155 0.84 -15.77 -5.13
C THR A 155 -0.33 -16.59 -4.60
N VAL A 156 -0.58 -16.55 -3.29
CA VAL A 156 -1.74 -17.23 -2.68
C VAL A 156 -3.04 -16.47 -2.96
N PRO A 157 -4.21 -17.13 -2.86
CA PRO A 157 -5.50 -16.47 -3.08
C PRO A 157 -5.73 -15.27 -2.15
N ALA A 158 -6.33 -14.20 -2.68
CA ALA A 158 -6.53 -12.96 -1.95
C ALA A 158 -7.31 -13.14 -0.62
N HIS A 159 -8.31 -14.04 -0.58
CA HIS A 159 -9.04 -14.34 0.65
C HIS A 159 -8.15 -14.91 1.75
N ALA A 160 -7.18 -15.77 1.40
CA ALA A 160 -6.24 -16.34 2.36
C ALA A 160 -5.29 -15.25 2.92
N ILE A 161 -4.87 -14.29 2.09
CA ILE A 161 -4.09 -13.12 2.53
C ILE A 161 -4.90 -12.29 3.54
N VAL A 162 -6.17 -12.04 3.24
CA VAL A 162 -7.07 -11.26 4.11
C VAL A 162 -7.27 -11.96 5.46
N GLU A 163 -7.57 -13.25 5.47
CA GLU A 163 -7.73 -14.05 6.70
C GLU A 163 -6.48 -14.03 7.57
N ALA A 164 -5.31 -14.26 6.96
CA ALA A 164 -4.02 -14.24 7.67
C ALA A 164 -3.72 -12.85 8.26
N THR A 165 -3.98 -11.79 7.49
CA THR A 165 -3.78 -10.40 7.93
C THR A 165 -4.67 -10.05 9.12
N ILE A 166 -5.96 -10.40 9.07
CA ILE A 166 -6.90 -10.15 10.17
C ILE A 166 -6.50 -10.90 11.43
N THR A 167 -6.08 -12.16 11.28
CA THR A 167 -5.64 -12.99 12.40
C THR A 167 -4.44 -12.37 13.10
N GLN A 168 -3.42 -11.97 12.33
CA GLN A 168 -2.23 -11.33 12.86
C GLN A 168 -2.54 -10.03 13.59
N PHE A 169 -3.35 -9.14 13.01
CA PHE A 169 -3.70 -7.87 13.65
C PHE A 169 -4.48 -8.06 14.95
N ARG A 170 -5.35 -9.07 15.03
CA ARG A 170 -6.04 -9.42 16.28
C ARG A 170 -5.09 -9.90 17.37
N GLU A 171 -4.10 -10.69 17.01
CA GLU A 171 -3.06 -11.17 17.94
C GLU A 171 -2.18 -10.02 18.45
N GLU A 172 -1.77 -9.10 17.57
CA GLU A 172 -1.02 -7.90 17.94
C GLU A 172 -1.80 -7.00 18.92
N LEU A 173 -3.08 -6.75 18.65
CA LEU A 173 -3.94 -5.97 19.55
C LEU A 173 -4.12 -6.65 20.91
N ALA A 174 -4.28 -7.97 20.94
CA ALA A 174 -4.40 -8.74 22.18
C ALA A 174 -3.12 -8.73 23.00
N SER A 175 -1.95 -8.67 22.35
CA SER A 175 -0.64 -8.61 23.02
C SER A 175 -0.34 -7.22 23.60
N THR A 176 -0.84 -6.14 22.97
CA THR A 176 -0.63 -4.76 23.41
C THR A 176 -1.55 -4.35 24.56
N ALA A 177 -2.65 -5.11 24.79
CA ALA A 177 -3.63 -4.86 25.85
C ALA A 177 -3.26 -5.53 27.20
N ARG A 178 -2.14 -6.24 27.27
CA ARG A 178 -1.60 -6.89 28.48
C ARG A 178 -0.47 -6.08 29.07
#